data_cd728cf334b0b5b0fce62b729923ced2
#
_entry.id   cd728cf334b0b5b0fce62b729923ced2
#
_cell.length_a   1.000
_cell.length_b   1.000
_cell.length_c   1.000
_cell.angle_alpha   90.00
_cell.angle_beta   90.00
_cell.angle_gamma   90.00
#
_symmetry.space_group_name_H-M   'P 1'
#
loop_
_entity.id
_entity.type
_entity.pdbx_description
1 polymer ?
#
loop_
_entity_poly.entity_id
_entity_poly.type
_entity_poly.pdbx_seq_one_letter_code
_entity_poly.pdbx_strand_id
1 'polypeptide(L)'
;MKGENEEKLIVKPHEQLSRAARFFIFVIFIALSIVMSGDNGVLSSSKKQVRRDLQLDEKGYGFFGSFASAGRMFGSVMFMGLLQTDQRKLLTLICIFINGSAFFMYYLTFNRWILYCVRFLIGSVRIYPHIYIPVWVDQFGIKKLKTMMMTVVNITSPLGQTVGYVLGTINKPDKWYLNYCIVGALILALGSLLLCFPGKYFSAKFNFIGYQKEGKEGFEKDTDDYWKKTTFFETGEMKVKTKAQGSMLEIVKKPVYCLSAFVKANCLFCFQVIHLNITSYVIDDLKMPEEEKLTRFVPLYGGASVFGPFTGGMFGGFLVSLVGGYENKKSAFFLAGFAVVTLLSSFIVIYSNSAVFLCIGLFLFFFFASALLPIIGGYIVSSIPREHKGAGSSLNLLITNLLGNLPGPILYGFLKDTFKETNPRLPWKIIIHMFTFGFFCALGSAYFRYHDLAKAEEEEIKAKGEELKDIDNKA
;
A
#
# COMPACT_ATOMS: atom_id res chain seq x y z
N MET A 1 -48.43 -6.99 33.45
CA MET A 1 -48.16 -6.44 32.12
C MET A 1 -46.67 -6.40 31.97
N LYS A 2 -46.14 -7.39 31.27
CA LYS A 2 -44.70 -7.49 30.96
C LYS A 2 -44.42 -6.56 29.80
N GLY A 3 -43.57 -5.53 30.04
CA GLY A 3 -42.98 -4.74 28.97
C GLY A 3 -41.90 -5.58 28.31
N GLU A 4 -42.17 -6.11 27.14
CA GLU A 4 -41.17 -6.67 26.25
C GLU A 4 -40.26 -5.52 25.81
N ASN A 5 -39.02 -5.51 26.34
CA ASN A 5 -37.94 -4.77 25.76
C ASN A 5 -37.63 -5.38 24.39
N GLU A 6 -38.28 -4.90 23.35
CA GLU A 6 -37.83 -5.10 21.98
C GLU A 6 -36.45 -4.43 21.88
N GLU A 7 -35.37 -5.18 22.05
CA GLU A 7 -34.05 -4.80 21.57
C GLU A 7 -34.19 -4.56 20.06
N LYS A 8 -34.37 -3.30 19.68
CA LYS A 8 -34.39 -2.89 18.27
C LYS A 8 -33.02 -3.29 17.68
N LEU A 9 -33.00 -4.43 17.02
CA LEU A 9 -31.86 -4.89 16.24
C LEU A 9 -31.52 -3.77 15.23
N ILE A 10 -30.44 -3.04 15.46
CA ILE A 10 -29.88 -2.09 14.49
C ILE A 10 -29.31 -2.91 13.34
N VAL A 11 -30.12 -3.15 12.33
CA VAL A 11 -29.69 -3.88 11.12
C VAL A 11 -28.68 -3.01 10.37
N LYS A 12 -27.44 -3.48 10.29
CA LYS A 12 -26.39 -2.76 9.57
C LYS A 12 -26.78 -2.57 8.11
N PRO A 13 -26.60 -1.39 7.50
CA PRO A 13 -27.02 -1.11 6.12
C PRO A 13 -26.53 -2.14 5.10
N HIS A 14 -25.36 -2.74 5.33
CA HIS A 14 -24.81 -3.75 4.44
C HIS A 14 -25.48 -5.14 4.55
N GLU A 15 -26.23 -5.42 5.59
CA GLU A 15 -26.94 -6.71 5.76
C GLU A 15 -28.17 -6.78 4.85
N GLN A 16 -28.68 -5.64 4.40
CA GLN A 16 -29.80 -5.53 3.46
C GLN A 16 -29.36 -5.65 1.99
N LEU A 17 -28.06 -5.54 1.70
CA LEU A 17 -27.53 -5.62 0.35
C LEU A 17 -27.22 -7.07 -0.04
N SER A 18 -27.51 -7.42 -1.30
CA SER A 18 -27.21 -8.75 -1.84
C SER A 18 -25.74 -9.15 -1.62
N ARG A 19 -25.52 -10.29 -0.99
CA ARG A 19 -24.18 -10.85 -0.75
C ARG A 19 -23.46 -11.13 -2.07
N ALA A 20 -24.19 -11.63 -3.06
CA ALA A 20 -23.63 -11.90 -4.39
C ALA A 20 -23.13 -10.62 -5.06
N ALA A 21 -23.94 -9.53 -5.07
CA ALA A 21 -23.53 -8.26 -5.67
C ALA A 21 -22.29 -7.68 -5.00
N ARG A 22 -22.19 -7.75 -3.65
CA ARG A 22 -20.99 -7.30 -2.92
C ARG A 22 -19.75 -8.13 -3.27
N PHE A 23 -19.92 -9.43 -3.43
CA PHE A 23 -18.83 -10.31 -3.84
C PHE A 23 -18.35 -9.99 -5.26
N PHE A 24 -19.28 -9.79 -6.21
CA PHE A 24 -18.93 -9.40 -7.58
C PHE A 24 -18.23 -8.04 -7.65
N ILE A 25 -18.70 -7.03 -6.91
CA ILE A 25 -18.01 -5.72 -6.84
C ILE A 25 -16.60 -5.89 -6.28
N PHE A 26 -16.43 -6.71 -5.25
CA PHE A 26 -15.11 -7.00 -4.71
C PHE A 26 -14.18 -7.64 -5.74
N VAL A 27 -14.66 -8.64 -6.49
CA VAL A 27 -13.88 -9.29 -7.55
C VAL A 27 -13.47 -8.28 -8.64
N ILE A 28 -14.39 -7.39 -9.06
CA ILE A 28 -14.06 -6.33 -10.02
C ILE A 28 -13.02 -5.38 -9.44
N PHE A 29 -13.11 -4.97 -8.18
CA PHE A 29 -12.12 -4.12 -7.54
C PHE A 29 -10.74 -4.77 -7.46
N ILE A 30 -10.68 -6.06 -7.15
CA ILE A 30 -9.43 -6.82 -7.12
C ILE A 30 -8.82 -6.90 -8.53
N ALA A 31 -9.63 -7.25 -9.55
CA ALA A 31 -9.18 -7.29 -10.93
C ALA A 31 -8.67 -5.92 -11.40
N LEU A 32 -9.41 -4.84 -11.12
CA LEU A 32 -8.98 -3.46 -11.40
C LEU A 32 -7.65 -3.13 -10.73
N SER A 33 -7.50 -3.44 -9.43
CA SER A 33 -6.27 -3.15 -8.69
C SER A 33 -5.06 -3.90 -9.26
N ILE A 34 -5.24 -5.16 -9.68
CA ILE A 34 -4.20 -5.96 -10.35
C ILE A 34 -3.82 -5.30 -11.68
N VAL A 35 -4.80 -5.02 -12.55
CA VAL A 35 -4.54 -4.44 -13.88
C VAL A 35 -3.91 -3.05 -13.77
N MET A 36 -4.44 -2.19 -12.88
CA MET A 36 -3.87 -0.85 -12.65
C MET A 36 -2.43 -0.88 -12.12
N SER A 37 -2.05 -1.94 -11.40
CA SER A 37 -0.69 -2.09 -10.88
C SER A 37 0.28 -2.69 -11.91
N GLY A 38 -0.23 -3.23 -13.02
CA GLY A 38 0.56 -3.85 -14.07
C GLY A 38 1.49 -2.90 -14.84
N ASP A 39 1.20 -1.59 -14.84
CA ASP A 39 1.98 -0.58 -15.57
C ASP A 39 3.47 -0.56 -15.18
N ASN A 40 3.79 -0.71 -13.91
CA ASN A 40 5.18 -0.76 -13.44
C ASN A 40 5.89 -2.04 -13.91
N GLY A 41 5.16 -3.16 -13.98
CA GLY A 41 5.68 -4.41 -14.52
C GLY A 41 6.00 -4.32 -16.02
N VAL A 42 5.06 -3.78 -16.80
CA VAL A 42 5.28 -3.51 -18.23
C VAL A 42 6.49 -2.60 -18.46
N LEU A 43 6.62 -1.54 -17.64
CA LEU A 43 7.77 -0.63 -17.70
C LEU A 43 9.09 -1.37 -17.46
N SER A 44 9.16 -2.18 -16.42
CA SER A 44 10.35 -2.93 -16.04
C SER A 44 10.78 -3.93 -17.14
N SER A 45 9.83 -4.67 -17.70
CA SER A 45 10.11 -5.68 -18.73
C SER A 45 10.52 -5.07 -20.09
N SER A 46 10.09 -3.83 -20.37
CA SER A 46 10.30 -3.12 -21.64
C SER A 46 11.35 -1.99 -21.52
N LYS A 47 12.18 -1.97 -20.48
CA LYS A 47 13.11 -0.88 -20.19
C LYS A 47 14.00 -0.49 -21.38
N LYS A 48 14.62 -1.46 -22.06
CA LYS A 48 15.52 -1.20 -23.19
C LYS A 48 14.81 -0.48 -24.33
N GLN A 49 13.61 -0.92 -24.67
CA GLN A 49 12.80 -0.39 -25.77
C GLN A 49 12.29 1.01 -25.44
N VAL A 50 11.72 1.20 -24.22
CA VAL A 50 11.25 2.51 -23.76
C VAL A 50 12.38 3.53 -23.78
N ARG A 51 13.57 3.17 -23.31
CA ARG A 51 14.73 4.07 -23.33
C ARG A 51 15.16 4.45 -24.74
N ARG A 52 15.20 3.46 -25.65
CA ARG A 52 15.56 3.69 -27.05
C ARG A 52 14.57 4.63 -27.74
N ASP A 53 13.27 4.34 -27.62
CA ASP A 53 12.23 5.03 -28.38
C ASP A 53 11.96 6.45 -27.83
N LEU A 54 12.12 6.67 -26.53
CA LEU A 54 11.98 7.98 -25.88
C LEU A 54 13.33 8.71 -25.73
N GLN A 55 14.42 8.14 -26.20
CA GLN A 55 15.79 8.70 -26.08
C GLN A 55 16.13 9.08 -24.63
N LEU A 56 15.89 8.14 -23.69
CA LEU A 56 16.15 8.33 -22.28
C LEU A 56 17.50 7.68 -21.88
N ASP A 57 18.30 8.42 -21.14
CA ASP A 57 19.39 7.88 -20.34
C ASP A 57 18.86 7.13 -19.11
N GLU A 58 19.73 6.58 -18.28
CA GLU A 58 19.31 5.88 -17.05
C GLU A 58 18.63 6.84 -16.07
N LYS A 59 19.11 8.09 -15.96
CA LYS A 59 18.49 9.13 -15.14
C LYS A 59 17.08 9.44 -15.62
N GLY A 60 16.92 9.71 -16.93
CA GLY A 60 15.62 9.99 -17.54
C GLY A 60 14.63 8.85 -17.34
N TYR A 61 15.09 7.59 -17.45
CA TYR A 61 14.27 6.43 -17.14
C TYR A 61 13.89 6.36 -15.66
N GLY A 62 14.81 6.66 -14.75
CA GLY A 62 14.54 6.76 -13.31
C GLY A 62 13.48 7.81 -13.00
N PHE A 63 13.59 9.00 -13.59
CA PHE A 63 12.55 10.03 -13.50
C PHE A 63 11.22 9.54 -14.07
N PHE A 64 11.23 8.91 -15.23
CA PHE A 64 10.02 8.37 -15.87
C PHE A 64 9.28 7.37 -14.96
N GLY A 65 10.01 6.48 -14.30
CA GLY A 65 9.45 5.56 -13.30
C GLY A 65 8.88 6.28 -12.08
N SER A 66 9.56 7.33 -11.62
CA SER A 66 9.21 8.06 -10.40
C SER A 66 8.04 9.04 -10.56
N PHE A 67 7.76 9.53 -11.79
CA PHE A 67 6.65 10.47 -12.02
C PHE A 67 5.29 9.91 -11.63
N ALA A 68 5.06 8.60 -11.79
CA ALA A 68 3.85 7.95 -11.29
C ALA A 68 3.77 8.01 -9.75
N SER A 69 4.90 7.96 -9.04
CA SER A 69 4.95 8.09 -7.57
C SER A 69 4.71 9.53 -7.12
N ALA A 70 5.25 10.51 -7.84
CA ALA A 70 4.95 11.92 -7.63
C ALA A 70 3.46 12.21 -7.83
N GLY A 71 2.86 11.64 -8.88
CA GLY A 71 1.42 11.70 -9.11
C GLY A 71 0.62 11.08 -7.95
N ARG A 72 1.01 9.91 -7.45
CA ARG A 72 0.36 9.29 -6.29
C ARG A 72 0.42 10.18 -5.04
N MET A 73 1.55 10.85 -4.81
CA MET A 73 1.71 11.77 -3.70
C MET A 73 0.76 12.97 -3.84
N PHE A 74 0.72 13.59 -5.00
CA PHE A 74 -0.21 14.69 -5.30
C PHE A 74 -1.67 14.25 -5.16
N GLY A 75 -2.04 13.13 -5.79
CA GLY A 75 -3.39 12.57 -5.73
C GLY A 75 -3.82 12.21 -4.30
N SER A 76 -2.90 11.71 -3.45
CA SER A 76 -3.24 11.39 -2.05
C SER A 76 -3.65 12.61 -1.24
N VAL A 77 -3.02 13.75 -1.47
CA VAL A 77 -3.40 15.04 -0.85
C VAL A 77 -4.73 15.53 -1.42
N MET A 78 -4.88 15.52 -2.74
CA MET A 78 -6.07 16.00 -3.44
C MET A 78 -7.33 15.19 -3.05
N PHE A 79 -7.23 13.86 -3.01
CA PHE A 79 -8.39 13.00 -2.74
C PHE A 79 -8.70 12.81 -1.25
N MET A 80 -7.84 13.25 -0.33
CA MET A 80 -8.06 13.11 1.12
C MET A 80 -9.38 13.75 1.56
N GLY A 81 -9.70 14.94 1.05
CA GLY A 81 -10.98 15.62 1.31
C GLY A 81 -12.17 14.99 0.56
N LEU A 82 -11.92 14.43 -0.63
CA LEU A 82 -12.97 13.89 -1.50
C LEU A 82 -13.48 12.50 -1.07
N LEU A 83 -12.77 11.79 -0.20
CA LEU A 83 -13.24 10.52 0.39
C LEU A 83 -14.50 10.69 1.27
N GLN A 84 -14.75 11.92 1.74
CA GLN A 84 -15.94 12.26 2.53
C GLN A 84 -17.18 12.55 1.67
N THR A 85 -17.01 12.64 0.35
CA THR A 85 -18.09 12.96 -0.59
C THR A 85 -19.08 11.80 -0.70
N ASP A 86 -20.38 12.13 -0.78
CA ASP A 86 -21.44 11.12 -0.96
C ASP A 86 -21.41 10.48 -2.36
N GLN A 87 -20.79 11.13 -3.35
CA GLN A 87 -20.70 10.66 -4.74
C GLN A 87 -19.52 9.71 -5.00
N ARG A 88 -19.22 8.81 -4.06
CA ARG A 88 -18.05 7.90 -4.15
C ARG A 88 -18.03 7.05 -5.41
N LYS A 89 -19.21 6.57 -5.88
CA LYS A 89 -19.32 5.82 -7.13
C LYS A 89 -18.84 6.64 -8.32
N LEU A 90 -19.38 7.86 -8.47
CA LEU A 90 -19.04 8.75 -9.58
C LEU A 90 -17.54 9.06 -9.59
N LEU A 91 -16.99 9.42 -8.44
CA LEU A 91 -15.57 9.73 -8.31
C LEU A 91 -14.67 8.52 -8.63
N THR A 92 -15.05 7.33 -8.17
CA THR A 92 -14.36 6.07 -8.52
C THR A 92 -14.36 5.85 -10.04
N LEU A 93 -15.50 6.00 -10.69
CA LEU A 93 -15.64 5.83 -12.13
C LEU A 93 -14.82 6.87 -12.91
N ILE A 94 -14.91 8.14 -12.54
CA ILE A 94 -14.12 9.21 -13.18
C ILE A 94 -12.63 8.88 -13.11
N CYS A 95 -12.13 8.51 -11.93
CA CYS A 95 -10.71 8.15 -11.76
C CYS A 95 -10.31 6.94 -12.60
N ILE A 96 -11.16 5.90 -12.66
CA ILE A 96 -10.91 4.69 -13.46
C ILE A 96 -10.89 5.03 -14.96
N PHE A 97 -11.88 5.80 -15.45
CA PHE A 97 -11.96 6.15 -16.88
C PHE A 97 -10.81 7.07 -17.31
N ILE A 98 -10.46 8.07 -16.50
CA ILE A 98 -9.27 8.91 -16.79
C ILE A 98 -8.00 8.04 -16.80
N ASN A 99 -7.86 7.14 -15.82
CA ASN A 99 -6.70 6.26 -15.73
C ASN A 99 -6.58 5.35 -16.96
N GLY A 100 -7.66 4.65 -17.34
CA GLY A 100 -7.68 3.75 -18.49
C GLY A 100 -7.43 4.50 -19.81
N SER A 101 -8.04 5.67 -20.01
CA SER A 101 -7.86 6.49 -21.22
C SER A 101 -6.44 7.04 -21.33
N ALA A 102 -5.80 7.40 -20.22
CA ALA A 102 -4.45 7.93 -20.21
C ALA A 102 -3.42 6.91 -20.75
N PHE A 103 -3.68 5.60 -20.61
CA PHE A 103 -2.78 4.58 -21.15
C PHE A 103 -2.71 4.56 -22.70
N PHE A 104 -3.74 5.01 -23.41
CA PHE A 104 -3.70 5.09 -24.87
C PHE A 104 -2.76 6.18 -25.40
N MET A 105 -2.40 7.15 -24.54
CA MET A 105 -1.41 8.18 -24.91
C MET A 105 -0.03 7.58 -25.25
N TYR A 106 0.32 6.40 -24.71
CA TYR A 106 1.56 5.72 -25.06
C TYR A 106 1.60 5.23 -26.52
N TYR A 107 0.43 5.04 -27.14
CA TYR A 107 0.31 4.72 -28.56
C TYR A 107 0.30 5.98 -29.44
N LEU A 108 -0.33 7.07 -28.94
CA LEU A 108 -0.55 8.30 -29.70
C LEU A 108 0.69 9.18 -29.82
N THR A 109 1.62 9.11 -28.89
CA THR A 109 2.79 9.99 -28.87
C THR A 109 4.04 9.32 -28.28
N PHE A 110 5.18 9.64 -28.88
CA PHE A 110 6.50 9.28 -28.33
C PHE A 110 7.25 10.50 -27.78
N ASN A 111 6.56 11.62 -27.56
CA ASN A 111 7.16 12.78 -26.90
C ASN A 111 7.35 12.49 -25.40
N ARG A 112 8.61 12.44 -24.97
CA ARG A 112 8.97 12.13 -23.59
C ARG A 112 8.29 13.05 -22.57
N TRP A 113 8.17 14.35 -22.85
CA TRP A 113 7.59 15.30 -21.91
C TRP A 113 6.09 15.07 -21.70
N ILE A 114 5.37 14.78 -22.78
CA ILE A 114 3.94 14.44 -22.71
C ILE A 114 3.78 13.15 -21.89
N LEU A 115 4.62 12.15 -22.14
CA LEU A 115 4.54 10.87 -21.41
C LEU A 115 4.93 10.98 -19.93
N TYR A 116 5.80 11.92 -19.55
CA TYR A 116 6.01 12.27 -18.13
C TYR A 116 4.72 12.79 -17.50
N CYS A 117 4.03 13.73 -18.16
CA CYS A 117 2.75 14.25 -17.67
C CYS A 117 1.68 13.15 -17.59
N VAL A 118 1.62 12.24 -18.57
CA VAL A 118 0.72 11.08 -18.57
C VAL A 118 1.01 10.18 -17.38
N ARG A 119 2.26 9.86 -17.09
CA ARG A 119 2.64 9.06 -15.91
C ARG A 119 2.23 9.73 -14.61
N PHE A 120 2.43 11.04 -14.50
CA PHE A 120 1.97 11.81 -13.34
C PHE A 120 0.45 11.73 -13.18
N LEU A 121 -0.30 11.92 -14.28
CA LEU A 121 -1.76 11.84 -14.27
C LEU A 121 -2.24 10.43 -13.87
N ILE A 122 -1.67 9.37 -14.48
CA ILE A 122 -1.97 7.98 -14.12
C ILE A 122 -1.75 7.74 -12.63
N GLY A 123 -0.62 8.20 -12.08
CA GLY A 123 -0.33 8.09 -10.65
C GLY A 123 -1.34 8.82 -9.79
N SER A 124 -1.70 10.05 -10.17
CA SER A 124 -2.62 10.91 -9.41
C SER A 124 -4.02 10.32 -9.29
N VAL A 125 -4.59 9.86 -10.39
CA VAL A 125 -5.97 9.34 -10.37
C VAL A 125 -6.06 7.90 -9.83
N ARG A 126 -5.00 7.09 -9.99
CA ARG A 126 -4.96 5.71 -9.50
C ARG A 126 -5.01 5.60 -7.98
N ILE A 127 -4.53 6.63 -7.27
CA ILE A 127 -4.48 6.58 -5.81
C ILE A 127 -5.87 6.53 -5.19
N TYR A 128 -6.88 7.13 -5.81
CA TYR A 128 -8.23 7.15 -5.28
C TYR A 128 -8.84 5.74 -5.13
N PRO A 129 -8.90 4.86 -6.17
CA PRO A 129 -9.32 3.49 -5.99
C PRO A 129 -8.50 2.73 -4.95
N HIS A 130 -7.18 2.93 -4.89
CA HIS A 130 -6.32 2.27 -3.90
C HIS A 130 -6.65 2.65 -2.45
N ILE A 131 -7.07 3.88 -2.19
CA ILE A 131 -7.50 4.31 -0.85
C ILE A 131 -8.94 3.85 -0.59
N TYR A 132 -9.80 3.92 -1.61
CA TYR A 132 -11.23 3.64 -1.47
C TYR A 132 -11.53 2.15 -1.28
N ILE A 133 -10.84 1.25 -1.97
CA ILE A 133 -11.12 -0.20 -1.91
C ILE A 133 -11.01 -0.77 -0.48
N PRO A 134 -9.95 -0.50 0.31
CA PRO A 134 -9.89 -0.90 1.71
C PRO A 134 -11.06 -0.35 2.55
N VAL A 135 -11.43 0.92 2.35
CA VAL A 135 -12.57 1.56 3.03
C VAL A 135 -13.88 0.86 2.62
N TRP A 136 -14.03 0.53 1.35
CA TRP A 136 -15.19 -0.21 0.86
C TRP A 136 -15.27 -1.61 1.48
N VAL A 137 -14.16 -2.34 1.57
CA VAL A 137 -14.10 -3.66 2.24
C VAL A 137 -14.48 -3.53 3.72
N ASP A 138 -14.05 -2.46 4.38
CA ASP A 138 -14.42 -2.21 5.77
C ASP A 138 -15.93 -2.01 5.96
N GLN A 139 -16.57 -1.25 5.06
CA GLN A 139 -17.98 -0.91 5.13
C GLN A 139 -18.91 -2.00 4.59
N PHE A 140 -18.56 -2.64 3.47
CA PHE A 140 -19.43 -3.55 2.71
C PHE A 140 -18.94 -4.99 2.67
N GLY A 141 -17.74 -5.27 3.17
CA GLY A 141 -17.15 -6.61 3.16
C GLY A 141 -18.02 -7.63 3.90
N ILE A 142 -17.92 -8.89 3.49
CA ILE A 142 -18.62 -10.01 4.14
C ILE A 142 -18.01 -10.22 5.51
N LYS A 143 -18.78 -10.06 6.60
CA LYS A 143 -18.31 -10.05 7.99
C LYS A 143 -17.33 -11.18 8.34
N LYS A 144 -17.64 -12.43 7.93
CA LYS A 144 -16.78 -13.60 8.19
C LYS A 144 -15.50 -13.63 7.34
N LEU A 145 -15.48 -12.95 6.19
CA LEU A 145 -14.37 -12.94 5.23
C LEU A 145 -13.62 -11.61 5.17
N LYS A 146 -13.99 -10.63 5.99
CA LYS A 146 -13.48 -9.25 5.91
C LYS A 146 -11.95 -9.19 6.00
N THR A 147 -11.36 -9.92 6.96
CA THR A 147 -9.89 -10.00 7.11
C THR A 147 -9.24 -10.60 5.86
N MET A 148 -9.81 -11.68 5.32
CA MET A 148 -9.33 -12.31 4.10
C MET A 148 -9.45 -11.36 2.89
N MET A 149 -10.56 -10.64 2.76
CA MET A 149 -10.74 -9.63 1.72
C MET A 149 -9.67 -8.53 1.81
N MET A 150 -9.38 -8.02 3.01
CA MET A 150 -8.30 -7.04 3.23
C MET A 150 -6.93 -7.59 2.86
N THR A 151 -6.65 -8.84 3.20
CA THR A 151 -5.40 -9.52 2.81
C THR A 151 -5.27 -9.59 1.29
N VAL A 152 -6.34 -9.99 0.59
CA VAL A 152 -6.36 -10.05 -0.88
C VAL A 152 -6.10 -8.67 -1.49
N VAL A 153 -6.69 -7.59 -0.96
CA VAL A 153 -6.41 -6.21 -1.42
C VAL A 153 -4.92 -5.88 -1.34
N ASN A 154 -4.25 -6.26 -0.26
CA ASN A 154 -2.82 -5.96 -0.10
C ASN A 154 -1.91 -6.68 -1.10
N ILE A 155 -2.36 -7.83 -1.64
CA ILE A 155 -1.58 -8.62 -2.63
C ILE A 155 -1.74 -8.05 -4.04
N THR A 156 -2.81 -7.33 -4.33
CA THR A 156 -3.13 -6.89 -5.69
C THR A 156 -2.00 -6.10 -6.36
N SER A 157 -1.26 -5.30 -5.58
CA SER A 157 -0.18 -4.48 -6.14
C SER A 157 1.03 -5.31 -6.59
N PRO A 158 1.66 -6.18 -5.78
CA PRO A 158 2.76 -7.02 -6.24
C PRO A 158 2.31 -8.03 -7.31
N LEU A 159 1.11 -8.60 -7.18
CA LEU A 159 0.56 -9.50 -8.19
C LEU A 159 0.37 -8.78 -9.53
N GLY A 160 -0.18 -7.57 -9.52
CA GLY A 160 -0.39 -6.76 -10.72
C GLY A 160 0.94 -6.41 -11.39
N GLN A 161 1.96 -6.01 -10.63
CA GLN A 161 3.30 -5.75 -11.16
C GLN A 161 3.89 -6.98 -11.85
N THR A 162 3.73 -8.16 -11.26
CA THR A 162 4.20 -9.42 -11.87
C THR A 162 3.41 -9.77 -13.14
N VAL A 163 2.08 -9.65 -13.13
CA VAL A 163 1.24 -9.87 -14.31
C VAL A 163 1.65 -8.91 -15.45
N GLY A 164 1.85 -7.63 -15.14
CA GLY A 164 2.33 -6.65 -16.12
C GLY A 164 3.74 -6.96 -16.62
N TYR A 165 4.63 -7.46 -15.76
CA TYR A 165 5.97 -7.89 -16.14
C TYR A 165 5.94 -9.06 -17.13
N VAL A 166 5.12 -10.07 -16.86
CA VAL A 166 4.93 -11.23 -17.74
C VAL A 166 4.32 -10.79 -19.08
N LEU A 167 3.26 -9.96 -19.03
CA LEU A 167 2.62 -9.40 -20.22
C LEU A 167 3.63 -8.67 -21.13
N GLY A 168 4.45 -7.80 -20.54
CA GLY A 168 5.46 -7.04 -21.28
C GLY A 168 6.64 -7.89 -21.77
N THR A 169 6.85 -9.08 -21.19
CA THR A 169 7.91 -10.01 -21.63
C THR A 169 7.44 -10.93 -22.75
N ILE A 170 6.19 -11.41 -22.73
CA ILE A 170 5.63 -12.35 -23.72
C ILE A 170 5.33 -11.64 -25.02
N ASN A 171 4.79 -10.42 -24.97
CA ASN A 171 4.49 -9.66 -26.19
C ASN A 171 5.75 -9.15 -26.86
N LYS A 172 5.66 -8.95 -28.19
CA LYS A 172 6.79 -8.49 -29.02
C LYS A 172 7.46 -7.26 -28.38
N PRO A 173 8.74 -7.35 -28.04
CA PRO A 173 9.45 -6.30 -27.29
C PRO A 173 9.39 -4.93 -27.99
N ASP A 174 9.41 -4.90 -29.33
CA ASP A 174 9.43 -3.66 -30.10
C ASP A 174 8.11 -2.87 -30.07
N LYS A 175 7.02 -3.46 -29.59
CA LYS A 175 5.71 -2.80 -29.49
C LYS A 175 5.25 -2.65 -28.04
N TRP A 176 6.14 -2.22 -27.16
CA TRP A 176 5.87 -2.06 -25.73
C TRP A 176 4.64 -1.19 -25.41
N TYR A 177 4.34 -0.20 -26.25
CA TYR A 177 3.17 0.67 -26.11
C TYR A 177 1.84 -0.09 -26.23
N LEU A 178 1.78 -1.19 -26.99
CA LEU A 178 0.56 -2.00 -27.09
C LEU A 178 0.22 -2.67 -25.76
N ASN A 179 1.20 -3.02 -24.94
CA ASN A 179 0.96 -3.58 -23.62
C ASN A 179 0.24 -2.57 -22.72
N TYR A 180 0.57 -1.28 -22.83
CA TYR A 180 -0.15 -0.23 -22.14
C TYR A 180 -1.56 -0.05 -22.67
N CYS A 181 -1.77 -0.17 -23.99
CA CYS A 181 -3.12 -0.15 -24.57
C CYS A 181 -3.98 -1.31 -24.05
N ILE A 182 -3.42 -2.53 -23.93
CA ILE A 182 -4.11 -3.69 -23.35
C ILE A 182 -4.50 -3.40 -21.90
N VAL A 183 -3.58 -2.89 -21.09
CA VAL A 183 -3.84 -2.51 -19.71
C VAL A 183 -4.95 -1.44 -19.63
N GLY A 184 -4.88 -0.41 -20.47
CA GLY A 184 -5.91 0.65 -20.54
C GLY A 184 -7.28 0.10 -20.94
N ALA A 185 -7.35 -0.75 -21.97
CA ALA A 185 -8.59 -1.39 -22.42
C ALA A 185 -9.22 -2.25 -21.31
N LEU A 186 -8.41 -3.05 -20.61
CA LEU A 186 -8.88 -3.87 -19.49
C LEU A 186 -9.42 -3.00 -18.33
N ILE A 187 -8.75 -1.88 -18.01
CA ILE A 187 -9.21 -0.94 -16.98
C ILE A 187 -10.58 -0.37 -17.38
N LEU A 188 -10.75 0.06 -18.63
CA LEU A 188 -12.02 0.61 -19.11
C LEU A 188 -13.12 -0.44 -19.11
N ALA A 189 -12.84 -1.66 -19.57
CA ALA A 189 -13.79 -2.77 -19.57
C ALA A 189 -14.26 -3.11 -18.15
N LEU A 190 -13.33 -3.31 -17.21
CA LEU A 190 -13.66 -3.60 -15.80
C LEU A 190 -14.38 -2.43 -15.12
N GLY A 191 -13.97 -1.18 -15.44
CA GLY A 191 -14.63 0.02 -14.95
C GLY A 191 -16.07 0.13 -15.43
N SER A 192 -16.34 -0.26 -16.69
CA SER A 192 -17.69 -0.25 -17.25
C SER A 192 -18.62 -1.25 -16.54
N LEU A 193 -18.12 -2.38 -16.04
CA LEU A 193 -18.92 -3.31 -15.25
C LEU A 193 -19.43 -2.69 -13.95
N LEU A 194 -18.69 -1.74 -13.35
CA LEU A 194 -19.14 -1.04 -12.14
C LEU A 194 -20.34 -0.11 -12.40
N LEU A 195 -20.59 0.30 -13.65
CA LEU A 195 -21.77 1.10 -14.01
C LEU A 195 -23.07 0.34 -13.71
N CYS A 196 -23.07 -0.98 -13.89
CA CYS A 196 -24.25 -1.83 -13.68
C CYS A 196 -24.72 -1.88 -12.22
N PHE A 197 -23.87 -1.52 -11.26
CA PHE A 197 -24.22 -1.58 -9.84
C PHE A 197 -24.77 -0.24 -9.34
N PRO A 198 -25.89 -0.22 -8.59
CA PRO A 198 -26.46 1.01 -8.03
C PRO A 198 -25.52 1.69 -7.02
N GLY A 199 -25.64 3.02 -6.88
CA GLY A 199 -24.83 3.84 -5.96
C GLY A 199 -24.87 3.41 -4.49
N LYS A 200 -25.97 2.77 -4.06
CA LYS A 200 -26.13 2.22 -2.70
C LYS A 200 -25.06 1.21 -2.27
N TYR A 201 -24.37 0.57 -3.22
CA TYR A 201 -23.26 -0.33 -2.93
C TYR A 201 -21.91 0.38 -2.75
N PHE A 202 -21.85 1.69 -2.97
CA PHE A 202 -20.65 2.49 -2.91
C PHE A 202 -20.64 3.52 -1.78
N SER A 203 -21.82 3.89 -1.25
CA SER A 203 -21.92 4.86 -0.15
C SER A 203 -22.89 4.36 0.91
N ALA A 204 -22.42 4.29 2.15
CA ALA A 204 -23.25 3.89 3.28
C ALA A 204 -24.34 4.93 3.60
N LYS A 205 -24.07 6.22 3.39
CA LYS A 205 -25.06 7.29 3.58
C LYS A 205 -26.26 7.17 2.63
N PHE A 206 -26.05 6.64 1.44
CA PHE A 206 -27.14 6.45 0.46
C PHE A 206 -28.23 5.48 0.94
N ASN A 207 -27.84 4.50 1.75
CA ASN A 207 -28.80 3.55 2.35
C ASN A 207 -29.62 4.21 3.46
N PHE A 208 -29.10 5.27 4.04
CA PHE A 208 -29.71 6.01 5.15
C PHE A 208 -30.85 6.93 4.69
N ILE A 209 -30.66 7.63 3.57
CA ILE A 209 -31.70 8.52 2.99
C ILE A 209 -32.93 7.71 2.56
N GLY A 210 -32.74 6.46 2.14
CA GLY A 210 -33.87 5.54 1.83
C GLY A 210 -34.72 5.20 3.05
N TYR A 211 -34.13 5.12 4.25
CA TYR A 211 -34.83 4.82 5.50
C TYR A 211 -35.59 6.03 6.09
N GLN A 212 -35.09 7.24 5.91
CA GLN A 212 -35.76 8.49 6.33
C GLN A 212 -37.09 8.68 5.57
N LYS A 213 -37.22 8.23 4.32
CA LYS A 213 -38.47 8.27 3.54
C LYS A 213 -39.56 7.35 4.08
N GLU A 214 -39.20 6.37 4.90
CA GLU A 214 -40.14 5.43 5.51
C GLU A 214 -40.61 5.81 6.93
N GLY A 215 -40.36 7.03 7.39
CA GLY A 215 -41.08 7.64 8.51
C GLY A 215 -40.60 7.31 9.92
N LYS A 216 -39.29 7.05 10.16
CA LYS A 216 -38.74 6.84 11.50
C LYS A 216 -37.71 7.91 11.88
N GLU A 217 -38.18 9.05 12.40
CA GLU A 217 -37.35 10.20 12.82
C GLU A 217 -36.43 9.95 14.02
N GLY A 218 -36.60 8.86 14.77
CA GLY A 218 -35.78 8.54 15.96
C GLY A 218 -34.44 7.86 15.68
N PHE A 219 -34.14 7.49 14.43
CA PHE A 219 -33.00 6.64 14.08
C PHE A 219 -31.71 7.39 13.75
N GLU A 220 -31.79 8.71 13.59
CA GLU A 220 -30.69 9.54 13.09
C GLU A 220 -29.57 9.77 14.12
N LYS A 221 -29.90 9.87 15.39
CA LYS A 221 -28.93 10.16 16.47
C LYS A 221 -28.08 8.95 16.89
N ASP A 222 -28.68 7.77 16.94
CA ASP A 222 -28.00 6.54 17.39
C ASP A 222 -27.07 5.97 16.30
N THR A 223 -27.33 6.27 15.05
CA THR A 223 -26.53 5.77 13.92
C THR A 223 -25.29 6.62 13.65
N ASP A 224 -25.33 7.92 13.87
CA ASP A 224 -24.14 8.78 13.81
C ASP A 224 -23.10 8.36 14.85
N ASP A 225 -23.53 7.96 16.05
CA ASP A 225 -22.68 7.43 17.10
C ASP A 225 -22.12 6.04 16.76
N TYR A 226 -22.90 5.20 16.10
CA TYR A 226 -22.48 3.88 15.65
C TYR A 226 -21.39 3.97 14.55
N TRP A 227 -21.56 4.86 13.55
CA TRP A 227 -20.59 5.08 12.50
C TRP A 227 -19.30 5.72 13.00
N LYS A 228 -19.38 6.57 14.03
CA LYS A 228 -18.21 7.13 14.74
C LYS A 228 -17.41 6.07 15.49
N LYS A 229 -18.06 5.00 15.97
CA LYS A 229 -17.42 3.92 16.76
C LYS A 229 -16.89 2.75 15.92
N THR A 230 -17.39 2.53 14.70
CA THR A 230 -17.11 1.31 13.92
C THR A 230 -16.25 1.46 12.69
N THR A 231 -15.91 2.68 12.27
CA THR A 231 -14.99 2.88 11.15
C THR A 231 -13.55 2.77 11.63
N PHE A 232 -12.81 1.84 11.07
CA PHE A 232 -11.34 1.69 11.25
C PHE A 232 -10.59 2.94 10.78
N PHE A 233 -11.22 3.73 9.92
CA PHE A 233 -10.98 5.14 9.69
C PHE A 233 -12.19 5.88 10.26
N GLU A 234 -12.15 6.25 11.55
CA GLU A 234 -13.00 7.33 12.00
C GLU A 234 -12.74 8.52 11.06
N THR A 235 -13.58 8.65 10.05
CA THR A 235 -13.75 9.92 9.36
C THR A 235 -14.41 10.84 10.39
N GLY A 236 -13.62 11.28 11.36
CA GLY A 236 -13.98 12.43 12.16
C GLY A 236 -14.36 13.50 11.16
N GLU A 237 -15.52 14.10 11.32
CA GLU A 237 -15.85 15.34 10.65
C GLU A 237 -14.65 16.25 10.83
N MET A 238 -13.80 16.32 9.81
CA MET A 238 -12.78 17.33 9.72
C MET A 238 -13.52 18.62 9.36
N LYS A 239 -14.25 19.19 10.34
CA LYS A 239 -14.38 20.64 10.39
C LYS A 239 -12.95 21.11 10.40
N VAL A 240 -12.49 21.58 9.25
CA VAL A 240 -11.22 22.28 9.10
C VAL A 240 -11.32 23.56 9.96
N LYS A 241 -11.24 23.35 11.27
CA LYS A 241 -10.85 24.40 12.18
C LYS A 241 -9.33 24.46 12.08
N THR A 242 -8.83 25.59 11.67
CA THR A 242 -7.43 26.03 11.56
C THR A 242 -6.55 25.77 12.82
N LYS A 243 -6.92 24.83 13.69
CA LYS A 243 -6.12 24.36 14.83
C LYS A 243 -5.25 23.11 14.53
N ALA A 244 -5.23 22.65 13.27
CA ALA A 244 -4.50 21.44 12.87
C ALA A 244 -2.96 21.59 12.84
N GLN A 245 -2.43 22.80 12.93
CA GLN A 245 -0.98 23.02 12.86
C GLN A 245 -0.21 22.54 14.10
N GLY A 246 -0.80 22.61 15.29
CA GLY A 246 -0.17 22.07 16.53
C GLY A 246 -0.11 20.54 16.57
N SER A 247 -1.07 19.88 15.97
CA SER A 247 -1.26 18.43 16.06
C SER A 247 -0.30 17.59 15.19
N MET A 248 0.13 18.08 14.02
CA MET A 248 1.11 17.38 13.19
C MET A 248 2.50 17.35 13.83
N LEU A 249 2.91 18.44 14.48
CA LEU A 249 4.17 18.53 15.21
C LEU A 249 4.23 17.56 16.39
N GLU A 250 3.11 17.33 17.07
CA GLU A 250 3.03 16.36 18.19
C GLU A 250 3.20 14.91 17.69
N ILE A 251 2.67 14.57 16.53
CA ILE A 251 2.84 13.24 15.93
C ILE A 251 4.31 13.00 15.55
N VAL A 252 4.94 13.99 14.91
CA VAL A 252 6.35 13.91 14.49
C VAL A 252 7.31 13.86 15.69
N LYS A 253 6.94 14.37 16.85
CA LYS A 253 7.74 14.27 18.09
C LYS A 253 7.80 12.83 18.65
N LYS A 254 6.88 11.94 18.25
CA LYS A 254 6.88 10.55 18.74
C LYS A 254 7.90 9.70 17.98
N PRO A 255 8.98 9.23 18.62
CA PRO A 255 10.05 8.50 17.94
C PRO A 255 9.56 7.19 17.30
N VAL A 256 8.64 6.48 17.96
CA VAL A 256 8.04 5.25 17.43
C VAL A 256 7.35 5.50 16.10
N TYR A 257 6.59 6.61 15.97
CA TYR A 257 5.91 6.97 14.74
C TYR A 257 6.89 7.25 13.60
N CYS A 258 7.85 8.15 13.84
CA CYS A 258 8.81 8.57 12.82
C CYS A 258 9.69 7.40 12.36
N LEU A 259 10.27 6.64 13.29
CA LEU A 259 11.13 5.51 12.97
C LEU A 259 10.36 4.44 12.20
N SER A 260 9.12 4.11 12.60
CA SER A 260 8.27 3.17 11.88
C SER A 260 7.92 3.66 10.46
N ALA A 261 7.62 4.96 10.29
CA ALA A 261 7.37 5.55 8.98
C ALA A 261 8.62 5.48 8.07
N PHE A 262 9.82 5.71 8.63
CA PHE A 262 11.09 5.56 7.89
C PHE A 262 11.38 4.11 7.50
N VAL A 263 11.12 3.13 8.38
CA VAL A 263 11.26 1.70 8.01
C VAL A 263 10.36 1.36 6.84
N LYS A 264 9.09 1.79 6.89
CA LYS A 264 8.13 1.56 5.81
C LYS A 264 8.58 2.21 4.51
N ALA A 265 9.00 3.47 4.56
CA ALA A 265 9.52 4.18 3.40
C ALA A 265 10.73 3.48 2.80
N ASN A 266 11.66 3.01 3.64
CA ASN A 266 12.87 2.32 3.22
C ASN A 266 12.58 0.96 2.57
N CYS A 267 11.66 0.15 3.11
CA CYS A 267 11.20 -1.09 2.46
C CYS A 267 10.65 -0.80 1.06
N LEU A 268 9.78 0.21 0.93
CA LEU A 268 9.18 0.55 -0.36
C LEU A 268 10.17 1.19 -1.34
N PHE A 269 11.19 1.91 -0.83
CA PHE A 269 12.31 2.39 -1.63
C PHE A 269 13.04 1.22 -2.31
N CYS A 270 13.44 0.21 -1.55
CA CYS A 270 14.10 -0.98 -2.10
C CYS A 270 13.19 -1.74 -3.06
N PHE A 271 11.92 -1.97 -2.69
CA PHE A 271 10.95 -2.68 -3.53
C PHE A 271 10.78 -1.99 -4.88
N GLN A 272 10.58 -0.67 -4.88
CA GLN A 272 10.36 0.10 -6.11
C GLN A 272 11.56 0.03 -7.06
N VAL A 273 12.78 0.13 -6.52
CA VAL A 273 14.00 0.03 -7.35
C VAL A 273 14.19 -1.37 -7.90
N ILE A 274 14.00 -2.40 -7.06
CA ILE A 274 14.11 -3.80 -7.49
C ILE A 274 13.12 -4.05 -8.61
N HIS A 275 11.84 -3.77 -8.41
CA HIS A 275 10.81 -4.04 -9.42
C HIS A 275 11.04 -3.31 -10.73
N LEU A 276 11.57 -2.08 -10.71
CA LEU A 276 11.79 -1.30 -11.93
C LEU A 276 13.05 -1.71 -12.70
N ASN A 277 14.09 -2.18 -12.00
CA ASN A 277 15.42 -2.32 -12.61
C ASN A 277 15.96 -3.76 -12.66
N ILE A 278 15.25 -4.72 -12.08
CA ILE A 278 15.73 -6.11 -11.96
C ILE A 278 16.08 -6.73 -13.31
N THR A 279 15.30 -6.47 -14.36
CA THR A 279 15.54 -7.00 -15.70
C THR A 279 16.88 -6.53 -16.25
N SER A 280 17.18 -5.22 -16.18
CA SER A 280 18.46 -4.69 -16.62
C SER A 280 19.61 -5.24 -15.81
N TYR A 281 19.43 -5.35 -14.49
CA TYR A 281 20.46 -5.88 -13.62
C TYR A 281 20.82 -7.32 -13.99
N VAL A 282 19.83 -8.16 -14.25
CA VAL A 282 20.07 -9.59 -14.60
C VAL A 282 20.67 -9.74 -15.99
N ILE A 283 20.19 -8.99 -16.98
CA ILE A 283 20.68 -9.11 -18.36
C ILE A 283 22.00 -8.38 -18.55
N ASP A 284 22.08 -7.12 -18.13
CA ASP A 284 23.22 -6.26 -18.46
C ASP A 284 24.39 -6.45 -17.46
N ASP A 285 24.09 -6.64 -16.15
CA ASP A 285 25.12 -6.68 -15.10
C ASP A 285 25.50 -8.12 -14.70
N LEU A 286 24.54 -9.05 -14.62
CA LEU A 286 24.80 -10.49 -14.41
C LEU A 286 25.10 -11.23 -15.71
N LYS A 287 24.91 -10.57 -16.89
CA LYS A 287 25.17 -11.12 -18.22
C LYS A 287 24.40 -12.41 -18.51
N MET A 288 23.17 -12.51 -18.04
CA MET A 288 22.29 -13.63 -18.34
C MET A 288 21.89 -13.59 -19.80
N PRO A 289 21.93 -14.74 -20.54
CA PRO A 289 21.45 -14.80 -21.93
C PRO A 289 19.98 -14.38 -22.01
N GLU A 290 19.65 -13.58 -23.04
CA GLU A 290 18.29 -13.03 -23.19
C GLU A 290 17.25 -14.14 -23.45
N GLU A 291 17.68 -15.26 -24.03
CA GLU A 291 16.89 -16.46 -24.29
C GLU A 291 16.43 -17.17 -22.98
N GLU A 292 17.24 -17.15 -21.94
CA GLU A 292 16.91 -17.70 -20.63
C GLU A 292 15.98 -16.80 -19.80
N LYS A 293 15.77 -15.56 -20.23
CA LYS A 293 14.93 -14.60 -19.51
C LYS A 293 13.51 -15.14 -19.30
N LEU A 294 12.85 -15.58 -20.37
CA LEU A 294 11.45 -16.01 -20.33
C LEU A 294 11.30 -17.35 -19.61
N THR A 295 12.19 -18.30 -19.93
CA THR A 295 12.07 -19.70 -19.48
C THR A 295 12.53 -19.91 -18.03
N ARG A 296 13.52 -19.16 -17.59
CA ARG A 296 14.16 -19.37 -16.28
C ARG A 296 13.96 -18.21 -15.31
N PHE A 297 14.26 -16.97 -15.73
CA PHE A 297 14.24 -15.84 -14.80
C PHE A 297 12.83 -15.36 -14.49
N VAL A 298 11.94 -15.20 -15.47
CA VAL A 298 10.59 -14.66 -15.27
C VAL A 298 9.75 -15.50 -14.31
N PRO A 299 9.72 -16.85 -14.38
CA PRO A 299 8.99 -17.65 -13.40
C PRO A 299 9.56 -17.54 -11.99
N LEU A 300 10.89 -17.57 -11.84
CA LEU A 300 11.55 -17.47 -10.53
C LEU A 300 11.33 -16.09 -9.88
N TYR A 301 11.56 -15.02 -10.63
CA TYR A 301 11.32 -13.66 -10.14
C TYR A 301 9.83 -13.39 -9.90
N GLY A 302 8.96 -13.84 -10.81
CA GLY A 302 7.51 -13.73 -10.65
C GLY A 302 7.04 -14.42 -9.37
N GLY A 303 7.51 -15.63 -9.12
CA GLY A 303 7.26 -16.34 -7.87
C GLY A 303 7.76 -15.58 -6.64
N ALA A 304 9.01 -15.12 -6.66
CA ALA A 304 9.60 -14.37 -5.55
C ALA A 304 8.85 -13.06 -5.26
N SER A 305 8.48 -12.32 -6.30
CA SER A 305 7.83 -11.00 -6.17
C SER A 305 6.35 -11.05 -5.76
N VAL A 306 5.66 -12.17 -5.98
CA VAL A 306 4.27 -12.37 -5.55
C VAL A 306 4.22 -13.07 -4.19
N PHE A 307 4.81 -14.28 -4.12
CA PHE A 307 4.68 -15.11 -2.92
C PHE A 307 5.49 -14.56 -1.75
N GLY A 308 6.66 -13.95 -2.00
CA GLY A 308 7.47 -13.35 -0.93
C GLY A 308 6.69 -12.32 -0.10
N PRO A 309 6.20 -11.22 -0.71
CA PRO A 309 5.47 -10.21 0.03
C PRO A 309 4.16 -10.72 0.64
N PHE A 310 3.44 -11.58 -0.07
CA PHE A 310 2.17 -12.13 0.39
C PHE A 310 2.34 -12.99 1.63
N THR A 311 3.12 -14.07 1.48
CA THR A 311 3.31 -15.03 2.59
C THR A 311 4.04 -14.37 3.77
N GLY A 312 4.99 -13.47 3.50
CA GLY A 312 5.70 -12.72 4.53
C GLY A 312 4.78 -11.80 5.33
N GLY A 313 3.94 -11.02 4.66
CA GLY A 313 2.97 -10.15 5.32
C GLY A 313 1.96 -10.93 6.18
N MET A 314 1.45 -12.06 5.66
CA MET A 314 0.58 -12.96 6.43
C MET A 314 1.30 -13.55 7.63
N PHE A 315 2.52 -14.05 7.44
CA PHE A 315 3.33 -14.64 8.49
C PHE A 315 3.63 -13.65 9.62
N GLY A 316 4.08 -12.43 9.27
CA GLY A 316 4.33 -11.37 10.24
C GLY A 316 3.08 -10.98 11.04
N GLY A 317 1.95 -10.78 10.35
CA GLY A 317 0.67 -10.48 10.98
C GLY A 317 0.18 -11.60 11.89
N PHE A 318 0.30 -12.85 11.45
CA PHE A 318 -0.08 -14.04 12.23
C PHE A 318 0.76 -14.17 13.51
N LEU A 319 2.09 -14.12 13.43
CA LEU A 319 2.95 -14.22 14.59
C LEU A 319 2.70 -13.13 15.62
N VAL A 320 2.47 -11.90 15.19
CA VAL A 320 2.15 -10.80 16.09
C VAL A 320 0.78 -11.00 16.75
N SER A 321 -0.20 -11.54 16.02
CA SER A 321 -1.52 -11.82 16.59
C SER A 321 -1.47 -12.90 17.68
N LEU A 322 -0.59 -13.89 17.56
CA LEU A 322 -0.38 -14.94 18.58
C LEU A 322 0.12 -14.40 19.93
N VAL A 323 0.85 -13.28 19.91
CA VAL A 323 1.39 -12.68 21.14
C VAL A 323 0.52 -11.56 21.70
N GLY A 324 -0.70 -11.38 21.18
CA GLY A 324 -1.65 -10.37 21.66
C GLY A 324 -1.61 -9.05 20.87
N GLY A 325 -1.05 -9.08 19.65
CA GLY A 325 -1.05 -7.94 18.75
C GLY A 325 0.15 -6.99 18.92
N TYR A 326 0.11 -5.90 18.21
CA TYR A 326 1.17 -4.86 18.20
C TYR A 326 1.17 -3.99 19.47
N GLU A 327 0.17 -4.12 20.34
CA GLU A 327 0.11 -3.46 21.66
C GLU A 327 0.85 -4.24 22.76
N ASN A 328 1.31 -5.45 22.45
CA ASN A 328 2.12 -6.24 23.38
C ASN A 328 3.62 -5.97 23.14
N LYS A 329 4.38 -5.80 24.24
CA LYS A 329 5.83 -5.58 24.20
C LYS A 329 6.62 -6.67 23.44
N LYS A 330 6.10 -7.90 23.37
CA LYS A 330 6.72 -9.01 22.61
C LYS A 330 6.74 -8.73 21.10
N SER A 331 5.86 -7.87 20.58
CA SER A 331 5.87 -7.49 19.16
C SER A 331 7.16 -6.78 18.74
N ALA A 332 7.86 -6.12 19.68
CA ALA A 332 9.13 -5.45 19.43
C ALA A 332 10.25 -6.45 19.08
N PHE A 333 10.25 -7.64 19.70
CA PHE A 333 11.23 -8.67 19.38
C PHE A 333 11.02 -9.24 17.98
N PHE A 334 9.76 -9.41 17.52
CA PHE A 334 9.47 -9.82 16.15
C PHE A 334 9.90 -8.75 15.15
N LEU A 335 9.68 -7.47 15.44
CA LEU A 335 10.14 -6.38 14.59
C LEU A 335 11.67 -6.42 14.43
N ALA A 336 12.39 -6.52 15.54
CA ALA A 336 13.85 -6.60 15.53
C ALA A 336 14.37 -7.86 14.81
N GLY A 337 13.79 -9.03 15.10
CA GLY A 337 14.16 -10.31 14.48
C GLY A 337 13.96 -10.31 12.96
N PHE A 338 12.78 -9.84 12.49
CA PHE A 338 12.52 -9.73 11.05
C PHE A 338 13.44 -8.71 10.37
N ALA A 339 13.78 -7.60 11.04
CA ALA A 339 14.72 -6.62 10.50
C ALA A 339 16.12 -7.22 10.32
N VAL A 340 16.61 -8.02 11.27
CA VAL A 340 17.89 -8.74 11.17
C VAL A 340 17.88 -9.69 9.98
N VAL A 341 16.84 -10.53 9.84
CA VAL A 341 16.77 -11.51 8.74
C VAL A 341 16.61 -10.81 7.39
N THR A 342 15.86 -9.69 7.33
CA THR A 342 15.77 -8.87 6.11
C THR A 342 17.14 -8.31 5.72
N LEU A 343 17.91 -7.81 6.69
CA LEU A 343 19.27 -7.32 6.44
C LEU A 343 20.18 -8.44 5.92
N LEU A 344 20.15 -9.63 6.55
CA LEU A 344 20.94 -10.78 6.08
C LEU A 344 20.52 -11.21 4.67
N SER A 345 19.22 -11.22 4.38
CA SER A 345 18.72 -11.50 3.03
C SER A 345 19.17 -10.48 2.00
N SER A 346 19.30 -9.20 2.40
CA SER A 346 19.80 -8.14 1.51
C SER A 346 21.25 -8.40 1.07
N PHE A 347 22.10 -8.97 1.92
CA PHE A 347 23.46 -9.37 1.53
C PHE A 347 23.45 -10.47 0.47
N ILE A 348 22.53 -11.44 0.55
CA ILE A 348 22.39 -12.45 -0.49
C ILE A 348 22.04 -11.78 -1.83
N VAL A 349 21.11 -10.82 -1.83
CA VAL A 349 20.72 -10.04 -3.04
C VAL A 349 21.90 -9.23 -3.61
N ILE A 350 22.73 -8.61 -2.74
CA ILE A 350 23.86 -7.76 -3.12
C ILE A 350 25.00 -8.55 -3.75
N TYR A 351 25.32 -9.70 -3.17
CA TYR A 351 26.52 -10.47 -3.54
C TYR A 351 26.22 -11.65 -4.48
N SER A 352 24.96 -11.83 -4.88
CA SER A 352 24.59 -12.90 -5.79
C SER A 352 25.18 -12.69 -7.20
N ASN A 353 25.82 -13.72 -7.72
CA ASN A 353 26.36 -13.75 -9.08
C ASN A 353 25.51 -14.60 -10.05
N SER A 354 24.51 -15.28 -9.55
CA SER A 354 23.59 -16.13 -10.32
C SER A 354 22.18 -15.62 -10.20
N ALA A 355 21.43 -15.64 -11.30
CA ALA A 355 20.00 -15.26 -11.31
C ALA A 355 19.16 -16.11 -10.36
N VAL A 356 19.48 -17.39 -10.18
CA VAL A 356 18.76 -18.29 -9.25
C VAL A 356 18.99 -17.87 -7.80
N PHE A 357 20.25 -17.70 -7.39
CA PHE A 357 20.56 -17.25 -6.02
C PHE A 357 20.03 -15.85 -5.76
N LEU A 358 20.05 -14.97 -6.76
CA LEU A 358 19.41 -13.66 -6.68
C LEU A 358 17.91 -13.79 -6.40
N CYS A 359 17.18 -14.65 -7.12
CA CYS A 359 15.74 -14.83 -6.90
C CYS A 359 15.43 -15.45 -5.52
N ILE A 360 16.28 -16.36 -5.02
CA ILE A 360 16.16 -16.88 -3.65
C ILE A 360 16.36 -15.77 -2.62
N GLY A 361 17.43 -14.96 -2.80
CA GLY A 361 17.68 -13.80 -1.94
C GLY A 361 16.54 -12.78 -1.98
N LEU A 362 15.99 -12.50 -3.17
CA LEU A 362 14.84 -11.62 -3.34
C LEU A 362 13.57 -12.17 -2.68
N PHE A 363 13.32 -13.48 -2.78
CA PHE A 363 12.20 -14.09 -2.07
C PHE A 363 12.31 -13.89 -0.56
N LEU A 364 13.46 -14.20 0.03
CA LEU A 364 13.70 -14.02 1.45
C LEU A 364 13.61 -12.54 1.86
N PHE A 365 14.21 -11.65 1.07
CA PHE A 365 14.15 -10.20 1.31
C PHE A 365 12.71 -9.68 1.27
N PHE A 366 11.94 -10.03 0.24
CA PHE A 366 10.54 -9.63 0.14
C PHE A 366 9.68 -10.24 1.23
N PHE A 367 9.91 -11.49 1.60
CA PHE A 367 9.19 -12.18 2.67
C PHE A 367 9.37 -11.47 4.01
N PHE A 368 10.62 -11.29 4.46
CA PHE A 368 10.88 -10.71 5.78
C PHE A 368 10.64 -9.20 5.82
N ALA A 369 10.95 -8.47 4.76
CA ALA A 369 10.60 -7.06 4.66
C ALA A 369 9.08 -6.82 4.69
N SER A 370 8.30 -7.71 4.09
CA SER A 370 6.84 -7.63 4.18
C SER A 370 6.29 -8.08 5.52
N ALA A 371 6.98 -8.99 6.23
CA ALA A 371 6.61 -9.36 7.60
C ALA A 371 6.75 -8.21 8.61
N LEU A 372 7.62 -7.22 8.32
CA LEU A 372 7.72 -5.99 9.12
C LEU A 372 6.48 -5.09 8.99
N LEU A 373 5.84 -5.05 7.81
CA LEU A 373 4.81 -4.05 7.48
C LEU A 373 3.57 -4.08 8.40
N PRO A 374 3.00 -5.24 8.79
CA PRO A 374 1.88 -5.29 9.73
C PRO A 374 2.22 -4.71 11.11
N ILE A 375 3.44 -4.99 11.61
CA ILE A 375 3.92 -4.52 12.91
C ILE A 375 4.09 -3.01 12.88
N ILE A 376 4.81 -2.51 11.85
CA ILE A 376 5.08 -1.09 11.64
C ILE A 376 3.77 -0.33 11.43
N GLY A 377 2.83 -0.88 10.66
CA GLY A 377 1.51 -0.31 10.46
C GLY A 377 0.75 -0.17 11.77
N GLY A 378 0.79 -1.19 12.63
CA GLY A 378 0.22 -1.15 13.96
C GLY A 378 0.87 -0.08 14.86
N TYR A 379 2.20 0.04 14.84
CA TYR A 379 2.93 1.04 15.61
C TYR A 379 2.61 2.47 15.16
N ILE A 380 2.53 2.71 13.85
CA ILE A 380 2.13 4.00 13.29
C ILE A 380 0.74 4.37 13.79
N VAL A 381 -0.25 3.47 13.62
CA VAL A 381 -1.65 3.75 14.00
C VAL A 381 -1.82 3.94 15.51
N SER A 382 -1.16 3.11 16.34
CA SER A 382 -1.25 3.21 17.80
C SER A 382 -0.53 4.44 18.37
N SER A 383 0.45 4.98 17.63
CA SER A 383 1.17 6.18 18.04
C SER A 383 0.40 7.48 17.78
N ILE A 384 -0.65 7.44 16.96
CA ILE A 384 -1.45 8.61 16.61
C ILE A 384 -2.61 8.77 17.59
N PRO A 385 -2.79 9.95 18.23
CA PRO A 385 -3.97 10.24 19.05
C PRO A 385 -5.26 10.05 18.24
N ARG A 386 -6.34 9.64 18.92
CA ARG A 386 -7.63 9.35 18.25
C ARG A 386 -8.15 10.53 17.42
N GLU A 387 -7.98 11.75 17.94
CA GLU A 387 -8.40 13.00 17.29
C GLU A 387 -7.65 13.31 15.98
N HIS A 388 -6.44 12.76 15.81
CA HIS A 388 -5.51 13.10 14.72
C HIS A 388 -5.22 11.92 13.77
N LYS A 389 -5.97 10.82 13.86
CA LYS A 389 -5.73 9.61 13.05
C LYS A 389 -5.69 9.89 11.55
N GLY A 390 -6.59 10.74 11.04
CA GLY A 390 -6.61 11.11 9.63
C GLY A 390 -5.34 11.85 9.20
N ALA A 391 -4.94 12.88 9.97
CA ALA A 391 -3.73 13.66 9.68
C ALA A 391 -2.46 12.80 9.77
N GLY A 392 -2.35 11.95 10.79
CA GLY A 392 -1.20 11.06 10.95
C GLY A 392 -1.10 9.99 9.87
N SER A 393 -2.23 9.43 9.41
CA SER A 393 -2.25 8.48 8.30
C SER A 393 -1.83 9.13 6.99
N SER A 394 -2.28 10.36 6.72
CA SER A 394 -1.90 11.13 5.54
C SER A 394 -0.42 11.51 5.55
N LEU A 395 0.10 11.92 6.72
CA LEU A 395 1.52 12.20 6.90
C LEU A 395 2.38 10.95 6.65
N ASN A 396 1.97 9.79 7.17
CA ASN A 396 2.65 8.53 6.89
C ASN A 396 2.65 8.20 5.40
N LEU A 397 1.54 8.41 4.69
CA LEU A 397 1.46 8.19 3.25
C LEU A 397 2.38 9.16 2.48
N LEU A 398 2.43 10.43 2.91
CA LEU A 398 3.34 11.43 2.36
C LEU A 398 4.80 11.03 2.53
N ILE A 399 5.22 10.68 3.77
CA ILE A 399 6.58 10.21 4.08
C ILE A 399 6.92 8.99 3.23
N THR A 400 6.03 8.02 3.17
CA THR A 400 6.22 6.77 2.42
C THR A 400 6.41 7.00 0.91
N ASN A 401 5.66 7.92 0.31
CA ASN A 401 5.81 8.22 -1.11
C ASN A 401 7.02 9.13 -1.38
N LEU A 402 7.24 10.14 -0.55
CA LEU A 402 8.31 11.13 -0.71
C LEU A 402 9.70 10.51 -0.51
N LEU A 403 9.88 9.69 0.53
CA LEU A 403 11.17 9.09 0.88
C LEU A 403 11.32 7.64 0.40
N GLY A 404 10.21 6.96 0.10
CA GLY A 404 10.22 5.59 -0.38
C GLY A 404 10.14 5.52 -1.91
N ASN A 405 8.93 5.64 -2.43
CA ASN A 405 8.66 5.31 -3.84
C ASN A 405 9.26 6.30 -4.85
N LEU A 406 9.38 7.58 -4.50
CA LEU A 406 9.81 8.64 -5.43
C LEU A 406 11.33 8.64 -5.67
N PRO A 407 12.20 8.67 -4.65
CA PRO A 407 13.63 8.90 -4.86
C PRO A 407 14.38 7.66 -5.35
N GLY A 408 13.88 6.46 -5.06
CA GLY A 408 14.57 5.21 -5.37
C GLY A 408 14.97 5.08 -6.84
N PRO A 409 14.03 5.11 -7.80
CA PRO A 409 14.36 4.99 -9.22
C PRO A 409 15.24 6.13 -9.75
N ILE A 410 15.05 7.36 -9.25
CA ILE A 410 15.87 8.52 -9.63
C ILE A 410 17.32 8.31 -9.19
N LEU A 411 17.51 7.95 -7.91
CA LEU A 411 18.84 7.72 -7.37
C LEU A 411 19.54 6.55 -8.07
N TYR A 412 18.81 5.45 -8.33
CA TYR A 412 19.37 4.33 -9.07
C TYR A 412 19.81 4.74 -10.48
N GLY A 413 18.96 5.49 -11.22
CA GLY A 413 19.30 5.98 -12.54
C GLY A 413 20.53 6.88 -12.55
N PHE A 414 20.62 7.80 -11.57
CA PHE A 414 21.80 8.66 -11.41
C PHE A 414 23.09 7.86 -11.16
N LEU A 415 23.03 6.92 -10.21
CA LEU A 415 24.18 6.06 -9.90
C LEU A 415 24.56 5.19 -11.12
N LYS A 416 23.57 4.67 -11.85
CA LYS A 416 23.82 3.82 -13.01
C LYS A 416 24.52 4.57 -14.13
N ASP A 417 24.15 5.81 -14.41
CA ASP A 417 24.82 6.65 -15.39
C ASP A 417 26.26 7.01 -14.93
N THR A 418 26.43 7.29 -13.64
CA THR A 418 27.74 7.68 -13.09
C THR A 418 28.75 6.53 -13.10
N PHE A 419 28.30 5.31 -12.73
CA PHE A 419 29.20 4.15 -12.56
C PHE A 419 29.13 3.14 -13.72
N LYS A 420 28.51 3.51 -14.84
CA LYS A 420 28.28 2.62 -16.00
C LYS A 420 29.57 1.96 -16.52
N GLU A 421 30.65 2.72 -16.63
CA GLU A 421 31.91 2.25 -17.19
C GLU A 421 32.86 1.68 -16.13
N THR A 422 32.81 2.20 -14.90
CA THR A 422 33.75 1.80 -13.85
C THR A 422 33.29 0.56 -13.10
N ASN A 423 32.03 0.53 -12.65
CA ASN A 423 31.48 -0.60 -11.91
C ASN A 423 29.95 -0.68 -12.09
N PRO A 424 29.46 -1.35 -13.14
CA PRO A 424 28.03 -1.38 -13.45
C PRO A 424 27.15 -2.03 -12.37
N ARG A 425 27.70 -2.88 -11.48
CA ARG A 425 26.97 -3.50 -10.37
C ARG A 425 26.91 -2.65 -9.10
N LEU A 426 27.74 -1.60 -9.01
CA LEU A 426 27.82 -0.77 -7.80
C LEU A 426 26.49 -0.05 -7.47
N PRO A 427 25.72 0.49 -8.45
CA PRO A 427 24.43 1.10 -8.19
C PRO A 427 23.44 0.17 -7.47
N TRP A 428 23.38 -1.08 -7.92
CA TRP A 428 22.53 -2.09 -7.30
C TRP A 428 22.93 -2.35 -5.85
N LYS A 429 24.23 -2.51 -5.60
CA LYS A 429 24.76 -2.73 -4.26
C LYS A 429 24.44 -1.56 -3.32
N ILE A 430 24.70 -0.32 -3.75
CA ILE A 430 24.40 0.88 -2.94
C ILE A 430 22.92 0.94 -2.57
N ILE A 431 22.02 0.76 -3.54
CA ILE A 431 20.58 0.87 -3.30
C ILE A 431 20.08 -0.19 -2.31
N ILE A 432 20.52 -1.43 -2.45
CA ILE A 432 20.07 -2.49 -1.52
C ILE A 432 20.70 -2.29 -0.14
N HIS A 433 21.94 -1.80 -0.07
CA HIS A 433 22.57 -1.43 1.21
C HIS A 433 21.86 -0.29 1.95
N MET A 434 21.07 0.54 1.27
CA MET A 434 20.22 1.55 1.94
C MET A 434 19.25 0.91 2.94
N PHE A 435 18.95 -0.39 2.81
CA PHE A 435 18.15 -1.10 3.82
C PHE A 435 18.83 -1.13 5.20
N THR A 436 20.14 -1.01 5.28
CA THR A 436 20.87 -0.89 6.56
C THR A 436 20.37 0.28 7.39
N PHE A 437 20.02 1.41 6.75
CA PHE A 437 19.36 2.53 7.45
C PHE A 437 17.98 2.12 7.99
N GLY A 438 17.18 1.42 7.16
CA GLY A 438 15.87 0.89 7.59
C GLY A 438 16.00 -0.08 8.77
N PHE A 439 17.05 -0.90 8.79
CA PHE A 439 17.36 -1.81 9.90
C PHE A 439 17.59 -1.06 11.22
N PHE A 440 18.43 -0.03 11.23
CA PHE A 440 18.65 0.77 12.45
C PHE A 440 17.38 1.50 12.90
N CYS A 441 16.59 2.01 11.96
CA CYS A 441 15.29 2.59 12.27
C CYS A 441 14.32 1.55 12.89
N ALA A 442 14.35 0.29 12.41
CA ALA A 442 13.53 -0.78 12.96
C ALA A 442 13.92 -1.15 14.39
N LEU A 443 15.24 -1.26 14.65
CA LEU A 443 15.74 -1.48 16.01
C LEU A 443 15.38 -0.34 16.94
N GLY A 444 15.54 0.91 16.51
CA GLY A 444 15.14 2.08 17.28
C GLY A 444 13.64 2.10 17.56
N SER A 445 12.81 1.80 16.55
CA SER A 445 11.35 1.72 16.73
C SER A 445 10.96 0.61 17.71
N ALA A 446 11.61 -0.57 17.63
CA ALA A 446 11.39 -1.68 18.55
C ALA A 446 11.79 -1.30 19.99
N TYR A 447 12.93 -0.65 20.17
CA TYR A 447 13.43 -0.19 21.46
C TYR A 447 12.46 0.80 22.14
N PHE A 448 12.12 1.89 21.44
CA PHE A 448 11.21 2.89 21.99
C PHE A 448 9.82 2.30 22.28
N ARG A 449 9.30 1.47 21.38
CA ARG A 449 8.00 0.82 21.58
C ARG A 449 7.99 -0.11 22.77
N TYR A 450 9.04 -0.94 22.93
CA TYR A 450 9.18 -1.81 24.08
C TYR A 450 9.20 -1.01 25.40
N HIS A 451 9.95 0.08 25.43
CA HIS A 451 10.08 0.92 26.61
C HIS A 451 8.75 1.63 26.96
N ASP A 452 8.07 2.18 25.96
CA ASP A 452 6.77 2.84 26.14
C ASP A 452 5.71 1.88 26.72
N LEU A 453 5.67 0.63 26.20
CA LEU A 453 4.72 -0.39 26.64
C LEU A 453 5.10 -0.95 28.03
N ALA A 454 6.37 -1.12 28.33
CA ALA A 454 6.83 -1.54 29.64
C ALA A 454 6.46 -0.51 30.73
N LYS A 455 6.66 0.77 30.42
CA LYS A 455 6.28 1.87 31.33
C LYS A 455 4.76 1.93 31.56
N ALA A 456 3.97 1.77 30.51
CA ALA A 456 2.51 1.75 30.64
C ALA A 456 2.02 0.57 31.49
N GLU A 457 2.64 -0.62 31.35
CA GLU A 457 2.33 -1.80 32.17
C GLU A 457 2.68 -1.58 33.67
N GLU A 458 3.82 -0.93 33.95
CA GLU A 458 4.20 -0.58 35.33
C GLU A 458 3.24 0.44 35.95
N GLU A 459 2.80 1.45 35.21
CA GLU A 459 1.82 2.43 35.65
C GLU A 459 0.46 1.79 35.95
N GLU A 460 0.02 0.83 35.11
CA GLU A 460 -1.24 0.09 35.32
C GLU A 460 -1.17 -0.80 36.56
N ILE A 461 -0.05 -1.45 36.81
CA ILE A 461 0.16 -2.30 38.01
C ILE A 461 0.14 -1.42 39.26
N LYS A 462 0.77 -0.23 39.26
CA LYS A 462 0.75 0.70 40.39
C LYS A 462 -0.67 1.20 40.67
N ALA A 463 -1.41 1.60 39.63
CA ALA A 463 -2.78 2.08 39.79
C ALA A 463 -3.70 1.01 40.40
N LYS A 464 -3.61 -0.25 39.92
CA LYS A 464 -4.35 -1.39 40.50
C LYS A 464 -3.96 -1.67 41.95
N GLY A 465 -2.69 -1.52 42.30
CA GLY A 465 -2.20 -1.68 43.66
C GLY A 465 -2.71 -0.59 44.62
N GLU A 466 -2.89 0.63 44.12
CA GLU A 466 -3.49 1.73 44.90
C GLU A 466 -5.00 1.54 45.10
N GLU A 467 -5.73 1.11 44.05
CA GLU A 467 -7.16 0.78 44.17
C GLU A 467 -7.43 -0.32 45.21
N LEU A 468 -6.60 -1.38 45.24
CA LEU A 468 -6.73 -2.46 46.21
C LEU A 468 -6.50 -1.97 47.65
N LYS A 469 -5.51 -1.11 47.88
CA LYS A 469 -5.26 -0.52 49.19
C LYS A 469 -6.39 0.39 49.67
N ASP A 470 -7.03 1.11 48.74
CA ASP A 470 -8.19 1.98 49.08
C ASP A 470 -9.44 1.14 49.43
N ILE A 471 -9.58 -0.05 48.85
CA ILE A 471 -10.66 -0.99 49.19
C ILE A 471 -10.42 -1.60 50.56
N ASP A 472 -9.18 -2.04 50.86
CA ASP A 472 -8.83 -2.59 52.18
C ASP A 472 -8.94 -1.55 53.32
N ASN A 473 -8.67 -0.27 53.06
CA ASN A 473 -8.83 0.80 54.01
C ASN A 473 -10.30 1.24 54.25
N LYS A 474 -11.23 0.85 53.41
CA LYS A 474 -12.67 1.15 53.53
C LYS A 474 -13.49 -0.02 54.09
N ALA A 475 -12.90 -1.22 54.21
CA ALA A 475 -13.49 -2.41 54.82
C ALA A 475 -13.12 -2.53 56.29
#